data_7fedba9dd404c2fd73dd96c51b12bbaa
#
_entry.id   7fedba9dd404c2fd73dd96c51b12bbaa
#
_cell.length_a   1.000
_cell.length_b   1.000
_cell.length_c   1.000
_cell.angle_alpha   90.00
_cell.angle_beta   90.00
_cell.angle_gamma   90.00
#
_symmetry.space_group_name_H-M   'P 1'
#
loop_
_entity.id
_entity.type
_entity.pdbx_description
1 polymer ?
#
loop_
_entity_poly.entity_id
_entity_poly.type
_entity_poly.pdbx_seq_one_letter_code
_entity_poly.pdbx_strand_id
1 'polypeptide(L)'
;MKISKKVYTGIYRDGGAGVFSKRRFLDRRKKLMAMEGQLMAITGVPYGPGGKTTWSYAYSPTYQEPAIMYLTGINQNNVILLLDPNSKVSNEILFVDTKDRVLEFWEGIRFGVGDEKSLKEVQSVTGIQDVRDISEFKDVLKERFMKQKKKTLGTLWLEGVRKGKVVNITTDHNFDFKKKLASWLRSWKAPIGALKNIMKNHFELRLPLDKYDIANARNAQEITNGGYKAMLKNFSNFKNECQVQGFLEGQMLMHTPFGLSYPSIVASGPNATTLHYTKNDDDFSKNEMMLIDFGVRWMTMHADITRTFPVSGRFNPMQKILYEIVLKAQIAVEKNARAGVTMDELNK
;
A
#
# COMPACT_ATOMS: atom_id res chain seq x y z
N MET A 1 -4.32 23.15 9.57
CA MET A 1 -5.32 22.16 9.14
C MET A 1 -5.79 21.39 10.38
N LYS A 2 -7.06 21.48 10.78
CA LYS A 2 -7.60 20.72 11.92
C LYS A 2 -8.07 19.36 11.37
N ILE A 3 -7.21 18.36 11.33
CA ILE A 3 -7.68 16.98 11.21
C ILE A 3 -8.45 16.68 12.48
N SER A 4 -9.73 16.31 12.38
CA SER A 4 -10.53 16.09 13.57
C SER A 4 -9.90 14.99 14.43
N LYS A 5 -9.87 15.16 15.76
CA LYS A 5 -9.40 14.15 16.72
C LYS A 5 -10.03 12.75 16.50
N LYS A 6 -11.23 12.69 15.93
CA LYS A 6 -11.93 11.42 15.59
C LYS A 6 -11.23 10.60 14.49
N VAL A 7 -10.58 11.27 13.54
CA VAL A 7 -9.83 10.56 12.48
C VAL A 7 -8.56 9.92 13.05
N TYR A 8 -7.91 10.60 13.98
CA TYR A 8 -6.65 10.13 14.57
C TYR A 8 -6.79 8.97 15.54
N THR A 9 -7.83 8.96 16.38
CA THR A 9 -8.02 7.93 17.41
C THR A 9 -8.67 6.66 16.90
N GLY A 10 -9.46 6.73 15.81
CA GLY A 10 -10.10 5.56 15.20
C GLY A 10 -9.15 4.72 14.32
N ILE A 11 -8.14 5.36 13.72
CA ILE A 11 -7.24 4.71 12.75
C ILE A 11 -6.33 3.65 13.39
N TYR A 12 -5.86 3.87 14.62
CA TYR A 12 -4.93 2.96 15.29
C TYR A 12 -5.63 1.84 16.06
N ARG A 13 -6.75 2.11 16.72
CA ARG A 13 -7.48 1.09 17.48
C ARG A 13 -8.37 0.20 16.62
N ASP A 14 -8.90 0.74 15.53
CA ASP A 14 -9.86 0.04 14.67
C ASP A 14 -9.20 -0.48 13.38
N GLY A 15 -7.88 -0.68 13.35
CA GLY A 15 -7.15 -1.13 12.16
C GLY A 15 -7.33 -0.24 10.93
N GLY A 16 -7.62 1.05 11.14
CA GLY A 16 -7.92 1.99 10.07
C GLY A 16 -9.37 1.97 9.59
N ALA A 17 -10.23 1.14 10.19
CA ALA A 17 -11.64 1.04 9.83
C ALA A 17 -12.52 2.17 10.41
N GLY A 18 -12.00 3.01 11.29
CA GLY A 18 -12.78 4.04 12.02
C GLY A 18 -13.49 5.09 11.16
N VAL A 19 -13.19 5.16 9.87
CA VAL A 19 -13.88 6.01 8.88
C VAL A 19 -14.71 5.17 7.92
N PHE A 20 -14.61 3.83 7.93
CA PHE A 20 -15.13 2.99 6.88
C PHE A 20 -15.99 1.86 7.43
N SER A 21 -17.20 1.78 6.94
CA SER A 21 -18.11 0.69 7.25
C SER A 21 -17.48 -0.66 6.82
N LYS A 22 -17.48 -1.65 7.72
CA LYS A 22 -17.12 -3.05 7.44
C LYS A 22 -17.79 -3.62 6.19
N ARG A 23 -18.93 -3.04 5.78
CA ARG A 23 -19.66 -3.40 4.56
C ARG A 23 -18.82 -3.20 3.30
N ARG A 24 -17.97 -2.16 3.27
CA ARG A 24 -17.04 -1.92 2.14
C ARG A 24 -16.11 -3.10 1.90
N PHE A 25 -15.50 -3.62 2.96
CA PHE A 25 -14.59 -4.77 2.85
C PHE A 25 -15.34 -6.03 2.43
N LEU A 26 -16.53 -6.25 2.97
CA LEU A 26 -17.40 -7.36 2.56
C LEU A 26 -17.76 -7.27 1.08
N ASP A 27 -18.15 -6.10 0.59
CA ASP A 27 -18.54 -5.90 -0.82
C ASP A 27 -17.34 -6.14 -1.75
N ARG A 28 -16.13 -5.72 -1.38
CA ARG A 28 -14.89 -5.96 -2.12
C ARG A 28 -14.55 -7.46 -2.18
N ARG A 29 -14.64 -8.17 -1.07
CA ARG A 29 -14.40 -9.62 -1.03
C ARG A 29 -15.43 -10.38 -1.85
N LYS A 30 -16.71 -10.01 -1.79
CA LYS A 30 -17.77 -10.60 -2.63
C LYS A 30 -17.50 -10.40 -4.12
N LYS A 31 -17.08 -9.21 -4.53
CA LYS A 31 -16.73 -8.94 -5.92
C LYS A 31 -15.54 -9.79 -6.36
N LEU A 32 -14.47 -9.87 -5.56
CA LEU A 32 -13.30 -10.70 -5.90
C LEU A 32 -13.68 -12.18 -6.01
N MET A 33 -14.49 -12.69 -5.09
CA MET A 33 -14.99 -14.07 -5.13
C MET A 33 -15.83 -14.34 -6.38
N ALA A 34 -16.64 -13.38 -6.81
CA ALA A 34 -17.44 -13.50 -8.04
C ALA A 34 -16.56 -13.48 -9.29
N MET A 35 -15.50 -12.68 -9.34
CA MET A 35 -14.57 -12.62 -10.47
C MET A 35 -13.73 -13.90 -10.60
N GLU A 36 -13.32 -14.49 -9.49
CA GLU A 36 -12.40 -15.64 -9.47
C GLU A 36 -13.11 -17.01 -9.49
N GLY A 37 -14.21 -17.14 -8.78
CA GLY A 37 -14.97 -18.39 -8.70
C GLY A 37 -14.22 -19.60 -8.12
N GLN A 38 -13.06 -19.38 -7.49
CA GLN A 38 -12.16 -20.42 -6.98
C GLN A 38 -11.71 -20.11 -5.55
N LEU A 39 -11.18 -21.13 -4.85
CA LEU A 39 -10.51 -20.96 -3.57
C LEU A 39 -9.32 -20.03 -3.71
N MET A 40 -9.17 -19.07 -2.79
CA MET A 40 -8.08 -18.08 -2.81
C MET A 40 -7.45 -17.95 -1.43
N ALA A 41 -6.12 -17.87 -1.40
CA ALA A 41 -5.35 -17.55 -0.21
C ALA A 41 -4.49 -16.32 -0.46
N ILE A 42 -4.71 -15.26 0.33
CA ILE A 42 -4.03 -13.96 0.23
C ILE A 42 -3.28 -13.72 1.53
N THR A 43 -1.97 -13.50 1.45
CA THR A 43 -1.12 -13.26 2.62
C THR A 43 -0.93 -11.77 2.88
N GLY A 44 -0.85 -11.41 4.16
CA GLY A 44 -0.23 -10.16 4.60
C GLY A 44 1.30 -10.28 4.66
N VAL A 45 1.95 -9.17 4.99
CA VAL A 45 3.38 -9.16 5.24
C VAL A 45 3.69 -10.05 6.44
N PRO A 46 4.58 -11.05 6.33
CA PRO A 46 4.96 -11.89 7.47
C PRO A 46 5.83 -11.11 8.46
N TYR A 47 6.10 -11.70 9.61
CA TYR A 47 7.15 -11.18 10.48
C TYR A 47 8.52 -11.23 9.79
N GLY A 48 9.39 -10.28 10.16
CA GLY A 48 10.75 -10.23 9.64
C GLY A 48 11.62 -11.44 10.00
N PRO A 49 12.80 -11.57 9.36
CA PRO A 49 13.76 -12.61 9.69
C PRO A 49 14.12 -12.59 11.18
N GLY A 50 14.07 -13.74 11.83
CA GLY A 50 14.44 -13.88 13.25
C GLY A 50 13.29 -13.82 14.25
N GLY A 51 12.03 -13.77 13.83
CA GLY A 51 10.89 -13.94 14.75
C GLY A 51 9.74 -12.95 14.59
N LYS A 52 9.00 -12.76 15.67
CA LYS A 52 7.76 -11.99 15.72
C LYS A 52 7.96 -10.46 15.76
N THR A 53 9.19 -9.94 15.70
CA THR A 53 9.45 -8.51 15.81
C THR A 53 9.48 -7.83 14.44
N THR A 54 8.96 -6.62 14.38
CA THR A 54 8.95 -5.78 13.16
C THR A 54 10.16 -4.85 13.09
N TRP A 55 11.11 -4.94 14.03
CA TRP A 55 12.26 -4.05 14.13
C TRP A 55 13.16 -4.04 12.89
N SER A 56 13.22 -5.16 12.16
CA SER A 56 14.01 -5.26 10.91
C SER A 56 13.44 -4.40 9.78
N TYR A 57 12.22 -3.92 9.91
CA TYR A 57 11.53 -3.02 8.97
C TYR A 57 11.37 -1.61 9.59
N ALA A 58 12.30 -1.21 10.42
CA ALA A 58 12.25 -0.13 11.41
C ALA A 58 11.95 1.27 10.86
N TYR A 59 11.84 1.47 9.57
CA TYR A 59 11.54 2.78 8.98
C TYR A 59 10.16 2.86 8.32
N SER A 60 9.38 1.80 8.35
CA SER A 60 8.01 1.85 7.85
C SER A 60 7.03 1.51 8.96
N PRO A 61 6.23 2.47 9.44
CA PRO A 61 5.14 2.15 10.36
C PRO A 61 4.24 1.14 9.67
N THR A 62 4.20 -0.09 10.18
CA THR A 62 3.42 -1.22 9.71
C THR A 62 3.07 -1.17 8.22
N TYR A 63 4.02 -1.60 7.39
CA TYR A 63 3.73 -1.83 5.98
C TYR A 63 2.91 -3.13 5.88
N GLN A 64 1.62 -2.99 5.64
CA GLN A 64 0.76 -4.13 5.35
C GLN A 64 0.67 -4.34 3.84
N GLU A 65 0.52 -5.60 3.43
CA GLU A 65 0.14 -5.94 2.06
C GLU A 65 -1.12 -5.17 1.64
N PRO A 66 -1.06 -4.35 0.58
CA PRO A 66 -2.20 -3.54 0.15
C PRO A 66 -3.47 -4.34 -0.11
N ALA A 67 -3.37 -5.59 -0.59
CA ALA A 67 -4.51 -6.47 -0.81
C ALA A 67 -5.22 -6.84 0.50
N ILE A 68 -4.47 -7.18 1.55
CA ILE A 68 -5.04 -7.47 2.87
C ILE A 68 -5.72 -6.23 3.42
N MET A 69 -5.05 -5.08 3.40
CA MET A 69 -5.64 -3.84 3.90
C MET A 69 -6.89 -3.42 3.09
N TYR A 70 -6.87 -3.60 1.78
CA TYR A 70 -8.00 -3.31 0.89
C TYR A 70 -9.20 -4.21 1.12
N LEU A 71 -8.98 -5.49 1.42
CA LEU A 71 -10.03 -6.51 1.57
C LEU A 71 -10.51 -6.67 3.02
N THR A 72 -9.72 -6.27 4.04
CA THR A 72 -10.04 -6.54 5.45
C THR A 72 -10.03 -5.31 6.35
N GLY A 73 -9.27 -4.28 5.99
CA GLY A 73 -9.03 -3.11 6.83
C GLY A 73 -7.96 -3.32 7.91
N ILE A 74 -7.34 -4.49 8.01
CA ILE A 74 -6.31 -4.78 9.02
C ILE A 74 -4.95 -4.28 8.54
N ASN A 75 -4.30 -3.47 9.39
CA ASN A 75 -2.92 -3.00 9.21
C ASN A 75 -2.01 -3.67 10.26
N GLN A 76 -1.78 -4.96 10.10
CA GLN A 76 -0.97 -5.77 11.00
C GLN A 76 -0.30 -6.90 10.23
N ASN A 77 0.96 -7.22 10.58
CA ASN A 77 1.70 -8.33 9.99
C ASN A 77 1.10 -9.69 10.36
N ASN A 78 1.49 -10.72 9.61
CA ASN A 78 1.14 -12.12 9.86
C ASN A 78 -0.36 -12.40 9.84
N VAL A 79 -1.01 -11.96 8.77
CA VAL A 79 -2.46 -12.17 8.52
C VAL A 79 -2.63 -12.92 7.21
N ILE A 80 -3.53 -13.90 7.16
CA ILE A 80 -3.89 -14.60 5.93
C ILE A 80 -5.41 -14.56 5.76
N LEU A 81 -5.87 -14.19 4.58
CA LEU A 81 -7.26 -14.23 4.18
C LEU A 81 -7.51 -15.43 3.25
N LEU A 82 -8.42 -16.30 3.63
CA LEU A 82 -8.90 -17.40 2.80
C LEU A 82 -10.32 -17.08 2.32
N LEU A 83 -10.53 -17.11 1.02
CA LEU A 83 -11.83 -16.89 0.37
C LEU A 83 -12.22 -18.14 -0.41
N ASP A 84 -13.40 -18.68 -0.12
CA ASP A 84 -13.94 -19.88 -0.76
C ASP A 84 -15.38 -19.63 -1.24
N PRO A 85 -15.57 -19.13 -2.48
CA PRO A 85 -16.89 -18.81 -2.99
C PRO A 85 -17.83 -20.02 -3.09
N ASN A 86 -17.29 -21.24 -3.06
CA ASN A 86 -18.04 -22.48 -3.19
C ASN A 86 -18.41 -23.13 -1.84
N SER A 87 -17.94 -22.55 -0.73
CA SER A 87 -18.25 -23.08 0.61
C SER A 87 -19.66 -22.74 1.04
N LYS A 88 -20.37 -23.74 1.60
CA LYS A 88 -21.70 -23.56 2.20
C LYS A 88 -21.68 -23.17 3.68
N VAL A 89 -20.55 -23.34 4.36
CA VAL A 89 -20.43 -23.10 5.80
C VAL A 89 -19.85 -21.73 6.09
N SER A 90 -18.69 -21.45 5.54
CA SER A 90 -18.01 -20.16 5.66
C SER A 90 -17.23 -19.92 4.37
N ASN A 91 -17.54 -18.85 3.66
CA ASN A 91 -16.84 -18.47 2.44
C ASN A 91 -15.69 -17.47 2.66
N GLU A 92 -15.51 -17.01 3.90
CA GLU A 92 -14.47 -16.08 4.29
C GLU A 92 -13.87 -16.53 5.63
N ILE A 93 -12.58 -16.78 5.68
CA ILE A 93 -11.85 -17.10 6.92
C ILE A 93 -10.66 -16.18 7.01
N LEU A 94 -10.49 -15.55 8.17
CA LEU A 94 -9.32 -14.74 8.47
C LEU A 94 -8.46 -15.46 9.50
N PHE A 95 -7.19 -15.62 9.18
CA PHE A 95 -6.21 -16.18 10.08
C PHE A 95 -5.33 -15.07 10.63
N VAL A 96 -5.22 -15.02 11.96
CA VAL A 96 -4.41 -14.08 12.74
C VAL A 96 -3.70 -14.83 13.85
N ASP A 97 -2.73 -14.22 14.48
CA ASP A 97 -2.06 -14.83 15.63
C ASP A 97 -3.00 -14.94 16.83
N THR A 98 -2.76 -15.93 17.69
CA THR A 98 -3.25 -15.87 19.07
C THR A 98 -2.59 -14.70 19.80
N LYS A 99 -3.35 -14.00 20.63
CA LYS A 99 -2.86 -12.90 21.45
C LYS A 99 -1.69 -13.35 22.32
N ASP A 100 -0.59 -12.62 22.23
CA ASP A 100 0.62 -12.84 23.00
C ASP A 100 0.93 -11.58 23.82
N ARG A 101 0.72 -11.67 25.13
CA ARG A 101 0.92 -10.52 26.04
C ARG A 101 2.38 -10.05 26.08
N VAL A 102 3.35 -10.94 25.88
CA VAL A 102 4.76 -10.58 25.84
C VAL A 102 5.05 -9.81 24.56
N LEU A 103 4.52 -10.28 23.43
CA LEU A 103 4.65 -9.56 22.15
C LEU A 103 3.94 -8.20 22.22
N GLU A 104 2.73 -8.13 22.79
CA GLU A 104 1.99 -6.87 22.95
C GLU A 104 2.70 -5.88 23.89
N PHE A 105 3.44 -6.37 24.88
CA PHE A 105 4.27 -5.52 25.72
C PHE A 105 5.38 -4.81 24.92
N TRP A 106 5.98 -5.51 23.96
CA TRP A 106 7.05 -4.97 23.12
C TRP A 106 6.57 -4.17 21.91
N GLU A 107 5.50 -4.65 21.25
CA GLU A 107 5.07 -4.16 19.92
C GLU A 107 3.75 -3.36 19.97
N GLY A 108 3.11 -3.29 21.13
CA GLY A 108 1.80 -2.67 21.29
C GLY A 108 0.64 -3.64 21.05
N ILE A 109 -0.58 -3.15 21.29
CA ILE A 109 -1.83 -3.93 21.18
C ILE A 109 -2.05 -4.39 19.75
N ARG A 110 -2.36 -5.67 19.57
CA ARG A 110 -2.55 -6.33 18.28
C ARG A 110 -3.93 -6.97 18.17
N PHE A 111 -4.42 -7.11 16.93
CA PHE A 111 -5.56 -7.99 16.64
C PHE A 111 -5.12 -9.45 16.80
N GLY A 112 -5.99 -10.28 17.37
CA GLY A 112 -5.66 -11.69 17.57
C GLY A 112 -6.88 -12.50 18.01
N VAL A 113 -6.67 -13.80 18.13
CA VAL A 113 -7.62 -14.74 18.76
C VAL A 113 -7.12 -15.16 20.14
N GLY A 114 -7.88 -15.99 20.85
CA GLY A 114 -7.53 -16.52 22.17
C GLY A 114 -8.51 -16.12 23.27
N ASP A 115 -9.26 -15.05 23.08
CA ASP A 115 -10.38 -14.67 23.96
C ASP A 115 -11.52 -14.04 23.14
N GLU A 116 -12.73 -14.04 23.72
CA GLU A 116 -13.95 -13.58 23.07
C GLU A 116 -13.90 -12.08 22.68
N LYS A 117 -13.28 -11.25 23.53
CA LYS A 117 -13.16 -9.80 23.30
C LYS A 117 -12.29 -9.54 22.08
N SER A 118 -11.13 -10.18 22.00
CA SER A 118 -10.19 -10.06 20.90
C SER A 118 -10.80 -10.55 19.59
N LEU A 119 -11.51 -11.68 19.64
CA LEU A 119 -12.24 -12.19 18.49
C LEU A 119 -13.28 -11.19 17.97
N LYS A 120 -14.13 -10.65 18.87
CA LYS A 120 -15.14 -9.65 18.52
C LYS A 120 -14.53 -8.39 17.93
N GLU A 121 -13.36 -7.98 18.41
CA GLU A 121 -12.64 -6.81 17.87
C GLU A 121 -12.28 -7.03 16.39
N VAL A 122 -11.65 -8.16 16.04
CA VAL A 122 -11.33 -8.52 14.65
C VAL A 122 -12.58 -8.60 13.78
N GLN A 123 -13.64 -9.26 14.27
CA GLN A 123 -14.93 -9.38 13.56
C GLN A 123 -15.59 -8.03 13.32
N SER A 124 -15.49 -7.10 14.26
CA SER A 124 -16.07 -5.76 14.15
C SER A 124 -15.42 -4.92 13.07
N VAL A 125 -14.10 -5.04 12.94
CA VAL A 125 -13.31 -4.30 11.94
C VAL A 125 -13.50 -4.89 10.56
N THR A 126 -13.34 -6.20 10.41
CA THR A 126 -13.29 -6.87 9.10
C THR A 126 -14.66 -7.26 8.55
N GLY A 127 -15.62 -7.47 9.44
CA GLY A 127 -16.91 -8.09 9.12
C GLY A 127 -16.84 -9.59 8.88
N ILE A 128 -15.66 -10.22 8.99
CA ILE A 128 -15.46 -11.66 8.84
C ILE A 128 -15.79 -12.33 10.18
N GLN A 129 -16.70 -13.31 10.16
CA GLN A 129 -17.13 -14.00 11.38
C GLN A 129 -16.25 -15.20 11.72
N ASP A 130 -15.71 -15.89 10.73
CA ASP A 130 -14.81 -17.04 10.91
C ASP A 130 -13.37 -16.53 11.00
N VAL A 131 -12.89 -16.32 12.22
CA VAL A 131 -11.52 -15.88 12.53
C VAL A 131 -10.83 -16.95 13.33
N ARG A 132 -9.64 -17.37 12.91
CA ARG A 132 -8.90 -18.50 13.47
C ARG A 132 -7.45 -18.17 13.75
N ASP A 133 -6.79 -19.01 14.53
CA ASP A 133 -5.35 -18.95 14.71
C ASP A 133 -4.62 -19.28 13.40
N ILE A 134 -3.54 -18.57 13.11
CA ILE A 134 -2.79 -18.72 11.86
C ILE A 134 -2.14 -20.10 11.72
N SER A 135 -1.88 -20.79 12.84
CA SER A 135 -1.35 -22.15 12.82
C SER A 135 -2.31 -23.16 12.15
N GLU A 136 -3.62 -22.89 12.20
CA GLU A 136 -4.65 -23.74 11.58
C GLU A 136 -4.69 -23.61 10.04
N PHE A 137 -4.08 -22.56 9.49
CA PHE A 137 -4.24 -22.21 8.08
C PHE A 137 -3.93 -23.37 7.12
N LYS A 138 -2.82 -24.08 7.33
CA LYS A 138 -2.38 -25.16 6.42
C LYS A 138 -3.40 -26.29 6.35
N ASP A 139 -3.95 -26.68 7.47
CA ASP A 139 -4.87 -27.82 7.57
C ASP A 139 -6.26 -27.44 7.03
N VAL A 140 -6.74 -26.26 7.36
CA VAL A 140 -7.98 -25.70 6.81
C VAL A 140 -7.89 -25.53 5.29
N LEU A 141 -6.77 -24.99 4.79
CA LEU A 141 -6.53 -24.85 3.35
C LEU A 141 -6.55 -26.21 2.66
N LYS A 142 -5.87 -27.22 3.23
CA LYS A 142 -5.84 -28.59 2.69
C LYS A 142 -7.25 -29.18 2.63
N GLU A 143 -7.99 -29.09 3.72
CA GLU A 143 -9.38 -29.57 3.78
C GLU A 143 -10.25 -28.94 2.70
N ARG A 144 -10.21 -27.59 2.58
CA ARG A 144 -10.99 -26.84 1.58
C ARG A 144 -10.57 -27.21 0.17
N PHE A 145 -9.26 -27.26 -0.10
CA PHE A 145 -8.73 -27.62 -1.42
C PHE A 145 -9.13 -29.03 -1.85
N MET A 146 -9.08 -30.01 -0.93
CA MET A 146 -9.42 -31.40 -1.21
C MET A 146 -10.92 -31.60 -1.47
N LYS A 147 -11.80 -30.76 -0.91
CA LYS A 147 -13.26 -30.82 -1.14
C LYS A 147 -13.69 -30.19 -2.47
N GLN A 148 -12.85 -29.39 -3.14
CA GLN A 148 -13.21 -28.77 -4.41
C GLN A 148 -13.35 -29.80 -5.54
N LYS A 149 -14.34 -29.60 -6.40
CA LYS A 149 -14.46 -30.35 -7.67
C LYS A 149 -13.31 -29.98 -8.62
N LYS A 150 -13.07 -28.67 -8.81
CA LYS A 150 -11.96 -28.14 -9.60
C LYS A 150 -10.81 -27.79 -8.67
N LYS A 151 -9.72 -28.55 -8.73
CA LYS A 151 -8.55 -28.40 -7.86
C LYS A 151 -7.70 -27.19 -8.25
N THR A 152 -8.18 -25.98 -7.94
CA THR A 152 -7.47 -24.72 -8.19
C THR A 152 -7.38 -23.87 -6.92
N LEU A 153 -6.27 -23.16 -6.77
CA LEU A 153 -6.00 -22.24 -5.67
C LEU A 153 -5.43 -20.93 -6.22
N GLY A 154 -6.13 -19.83 -6.00
CA GLY A 154 -5.70 -18.49 -6.36
C GLY A 154 -4.79 -17.90 -5.28
N THR A 155 -3.75 -17.17 -5.68
CA THR A 155 -2.97 -16.31 -4.79
C THR A 155 -2.33 -15.17 -5.58
N LEU A 156 -1.80 -14.18 -4.89
CA LEU A 156 -1.14 -13.03 -5.52
C LEU A 156 0.35 -13.28 -5.70
N TRP A 157 0.91 -12.86 -6.82
CA TRP A 157 2.34 -12.61 -7.00
C TRP A 157 2.56 -11.66 -8.17
N LEU A 158 3.64 -10.88 -8.09
CA LEU A 158 4.00 -9.95 -9.16
C LEU A 158 4.74 -10.66 -10.29
N GLU A 159 4.44 -10.24 -11.50
CA GLU A 159 5.11 -10.67 -12.73
C GLU A 159 5.62 -9.43 -13.46
N GLY A 160 6.80 -9.54 -14.03
CA GLY A 160 7.39 -8.51 -14.88
C GLY A 160 7.74 -9.08 -16.26
N VAL A 161 8.21 -8.23 -17.15
CA VAL A 161 8.69 -8.65 -18.47
C VAL A 161 10.18 -8.41 -18.56
N ARG A 162 10.95 -9.48 -18.87
CA ARG A 162 12.38 -9.37 -19.12
C ARG A 162 12.71 -10.02 -20.48
N LYS A 163 13.28 -9.23 -21.39
CA LYS A 163 13.59 -9.69 -22.76
C LYS A 163 12.37 -10.31 -23.47
N GLY A 164 11.21 -9.69 -23.34
CA GLY A 164 9.95 -10.14 -23.96
C GLY A 164 9.31 -11.38 -23.32
N LYS A 165 9.88 -11.90 -22.22
CA LYS A 165 9.32 -13.06 -21.49
C LYS A 165 8.77 -12.62 -20.14
N VAL A 166 7.62 -13.17 -19.75
CA VAL A 166 7.07 -13.00 -18.41
C VAL A 166 7.97 -13.70 -17.39
N VAL A 167 8.37 -12.97 -16.36
CA VAL A 167 9.19 -13.47 -15.25
C VAL A 167 8.54 -13.11 -13.92
N ASN A 168 8.70 -13.98 -12.91
CA ASN A 168 8.23 -13.63 -11.58
C ASN A 168 9.16 -12.61 -10.93
N ILE A 169 8.57 -11.64 -10.22
CA ILE A 169 9.31 -10.78 -9.29
C ILE A 169 9.48 -11.56 -7.99
N THR A 170 10.73 -11.83 -7.61
CA THR A 170 11.07 -12.80 -6.56
C THR A 170 11.44 -12.16 -5.23
N THR A 171 11.40 -10.84 -5.14
CA THR A 171 11.89 -10.07 -3.98
C THR A 171 10.80 -9.73 -2.96
N ASP A 172 9.56 -10.15 -3.19
CA ASP A 172 8.44 -9.85 -2.29
C ASP A 172 7.93 -11.10 -1.53
N HIS A 173 7.24 -10.86 -0.43
CA HIS A 173 6.65 -11.88 0.44
C HIS A 173 5.55 -12.68 -0.25
N ASN A 174 4.85 -12.14 -1.26
CA ASN A 174 3.85 -12.86 -2.03
C ASN A 174 4.49 -13.98 -2.84
N PHE A 175 5.70 -13.76 -3.37
CA PHE A 175 6.42 -14.80 -4.08
C PHE A 175 6.87 -15.92 -3.15
N ASP A 176 7.31 -15.60 -1.92
CA ASP A 176 7.66 -16.62 -0.93
C ASP A 176 6.42 -17.41 -0.48
N PHE A 177 5.30 -16.75 -0.30
CA PHE A 177 4.03 -17.42 -0.02
C PHE A 177 3.59 -18.32 -1.17
N LYS A 178 3.72 -17.88 -2.42
CA LYS A 178 3.50 -18.69 -3.62
C LYS A 178 4.34 -19.96 -3.59
N LYS A 179 5.65 -19.86 -3.28
CA LYS A 179 6.54 -21.04 -3.18
C LYS A 179 6.06 -22.02 -2.12
N LYS A 180 5.67 -21.51 -0.95
CA LYS A 180 5.12 -22.31 0.16
C LYS A 180 3.86 -23.05 -0.27
N LEU A 181 2.89 -22.35 -0.88
CA LEU A 181 1.67 -22.96 -1.41
C LEU A 181 1.97 -24.02 -2.48
N ALA A 182 2.85 -23.72 -3.43
CA ALA A 182 3.24 -24.67 -4.47
C ALA A 182 3.89 -25.94 -3.89
N SER A 183 4.68 -25.83 -2.82
CA SER A 183 5.26 -26.96 -2.11
C SER A 183 4.17 -27.83 -1.46
N TRP A 184 3.21 -27.23 -0.78
CA TRP A 184 2.09 -27.95 -0.18
C TRP A 184 1.21 -28.62 -1.21
N LEU A 185 0.85 -27.94 -2.30
CA LEU A 185 0.06 -28.51 -3.40
C LEU A 185 0.75 -29.74 -4.00
N ARG A 186 2.08 -29.71 -4.18
CA ARG A 186 2.85 -30.90 -4.62
C ARG A 186 2.74 -32.04 -3.61
N SER A 187 2.88 -31.76 -2.31
CA SER A 187 2.76 -32.79 -1.26
C SER A 187 1.33 -33.39 -1.19
N TRP A 188 0.32 -32.63 -1.59
CA TRP A 188 -1.06 -33.07 -1.65
C TRP A 188 -1.43 -33.70 -3.01
N LYS A 189 -0.46 -33.92 -3.90
CA LYS A 189 -0.65 -34.49 -5.24
C LYS A 189 -1.67 -33.70 -6.08
N ALA A 190 -1.66 -32.35 -5.96
CA ALA A 190 -2.51 -31.48 -6.75
C ALA A 190 -2.13 -31.53 -8.25
N PRO A 191 -3.08 -31.29 -9.17
CA PRO A 191 -2.78 -31.22 -10.61
C PRO A 191 -1.73 -30.14 -10.93
N ILE A 192 -0.97 -30.36 -11.99
CA ILE A 192 -0.05 -29.33 -12.53
C ILE A 192 -0.88 -28.09 -12.90
N GLY A 193 -0.39 -26.92 -12.52
CA GLY A 193 -1.09 -25.67 -12.77
C GLY A 193 -2.29 -25.41 -11.85
N ALA A 194 -2.43 -26.16 -10.74
CA ALA A 194 -3.48 -25.88 -9.73
C ALA A 194 -3.35 -24.48 -9.10
N LEU A 195 -2.12 -23.98 -8.94
CA LEU A 195 -1.89 -22.64 -8.40
C LEU A 195 -2.08 -21.57 -9.50
N LYS A 196 -2.90 -20.58 -9.24
CA LYS A 196 -3.28 -19.50 -10.17
C LYS A 196 -2.92 -18.13 -9.63
N ASN A 197 -2.40 -17.27 -10.51
CA ASN A 197 -2.20 -15.86 -10.20
C ASN A 197 -3.52 -15.09 -10.35
N ILE A 198 -3.97 -14.46 -9.28
CA ILE A 198 -5.19 -13.65 -9.28
C ILE A 198 -4.90 -12.14 -9.31
N MET A 199 -3.65 -11.77 -9.55
CA MET A 199 -3.22 -10.35 -9.53
C MET A 199 -4.00 -9.51 -10.53
N LYS A 200 -4.27 -10.03 -11.73
CA LYS A 200 -5.04 -9.32 -12.76
C LYS A 200 -6.41 -8.91 -12.24
N ASN A 201 -7.21 -9.86 -11.74
CA ASN A 201 -8.55 -9.58 -11.23
C ASN A 201 -8.53 -8.71 -9.99
N HIS A 202 -7.51 -8.86 -9.14
CA HIS A 202 -7.30 -7.95 -8.02
C HIS A 202 -7.01 -6.51 -8.47
N PHE A 203 -6.21 -6.29 -9.53
CA PHE A 203 -6.03 -4.97 -10.12
C PHE A 203 -7.32 -4.43 -10.73
N GLU A 204 -8.02 -5.20 -11.52
CA GLU A 204 -9.29 -4.81 -12.13
C GLU A 204 -10.34 -4.43 -11.06
N LEU A 205 -10.37 -5.12 -9.93
CA LEU A 205 -11.23 -4.78 -8.81
C LEU A 205 -10.89 -3.40 -8.21
N ARG A 206 -9.61 -3.01 -8.22
CA ARG A 206 -9.12 -1.75 -7.62
C ARG A 206 -9.17 -0.55 -8.57
N LEU A 207 -9.23 -0.77 -9.90
CA LEU A 207 -9.24 0.32 -10.87
C LEU A 207 -10.39 1.31 -10.65
N PRO A 208 -11.66 0.88 -10.46
CA PRO A 208 -12.73 1.80 -10.10
C PRO A 208 -12.60 2.24 -8.65
N LEU A 209 -12.18 3.48 -8.43
CA LEU A 209 -12.10 4.06 -7.09
C LEU A 209 -13.50 4.28 -6.52
N ASP A 210 -13.75 3.77 -5.33
CA ASP A 210 -14.97 4.08 -4.59
C ASP A 210 -14.85 5.44 -3.87
N LYS A 211 -15.98 5.92 -3.31
CA LYS A 211 -16.01 7.20 -2.61
C LYS A 211 -15.00 7.30 -1.44
N TYR A 212 -14.64 6.17 -0.86
CA TYR A 212 -13.68 6.11 0.26
C TYR A 212 -12.24 6.15 -0.26
N ASP A 213 -11.95 5.50 -1.40
CA ASP A 213 -10.64 5.61 -2.05
C ASP A 213 -10.38 7.05 -2.47
N ILE A 214 -11.39 7.74 -3.02
CA ILE A 214 -11.31 9.16 -3.36
C ILE A 214 -11.06 10.02 -2.12
N ALA A 215 -11.77 9.75 -1.02
CA ALA A 215 -11.55 10.48 0.25
C ALA A 215 -10.14 10.25 0.81
N ASN A 216 -9.63 9.00 0.76
CA ASN A 216 -8.27 8.67 1.17
C ASN A 216 -7.22 9.36 0.30
N ALA A 217 -7.41 9.38 -1.02
CA ALA A 217 -6.52 10.08 -1.95
C ALA A 217 -6.49 11.59 -1.66
N ARG A 218 -7.65 12.20 -1.39
CA ARG A 218 -7.74 13.61 -1.00
C ARG A 218 -7.00 13.90 0.30
N ASN A 219 -7.14 13.05 1.33
CA ASN A 219 -6.41 13.20 2.59
C ASN A 219 -4.89 13.12 2.37
N ALA A 220 -4.42 12.15 1.60
CA ALA A 220 -2.99 12.04 1.25
C ALA A 220 -2.49 13.32 0.55
N GLN A 221 -3.24 13.82 -0.44
CA GLN A 221 -2.90 15.04 -1.18
C GLN A 221 -2.91 16.30 -0.29
N GLU A 222 -3.87 16.44 0.60
CA GLU A 222 -3.97 17.59 1.51
C GLU A 222 -2.79 17.63 2.49
N ILE A 223 -2.40 16.50 3.08
CA ILE A 223 -1.25 16.40 3.97
C ILE A 223 0.04 16.74 3.20
N THR A 224 0.22 16.15 2.02
CA THR A 224 1.38 16.41 1.15
C THR A 224 1.49 17.88 0.79
N ASN A 225 0.40 18.51 0.32
CA ASN A 225 0.36 19.93 0.01
C ASN A 225 0.62 20.81 1.25
N GLY A 226 0.14 20.40 2.42
CA GLY A 226 0.39 21.11 3.69
C GLY A 226 1.86 21.15 4.02
N GLY A 227 2.55 20.01 3.93
CA GLY A 227 4.00 19.89 4.14
C GLY A 227 4.81 20.74 3.15
N TYR A 228 4.45 20.66 1.87
CA TYR A 228 5.09 21.46 0.83
C TYR A 228 4.96 22.97 1.06
N LYS A 229 3.75 23.45 1.38
CA LYS A 229 3.53 24.87 1.69
C LYS A 229 4.31 25.34 2.91
N ALA A 230 4.41 24.49 3.94
CA ALA A 230 5.22 24.80 5.12
C ALA A 230 6.71 24.86 4.79
N MET A 231 7.21 23.94 3.98
CA MET A 231 8.58 23.91 3.50
C MET A 231 8.90 25.17 2.68
N LEU A 232 8.07 25.55 1.71
CA LEU A 232 8.27 26.76 0.90
C LEU A 232 8.36 28.04 1.75
N LYS A 233 7.53 28.17 2.79
CA LYS A 233 7.57 29.31 3.71
C LYS A 233 8.88 29.42 4.49
N ASN A 234 9.59 28.31 4.68
CA ASN A 234 10.82 28.22 5.43
C ASN A 234 12.05 28.01 4.52
N PHE A 235 11.88 27.99 3.21
CA PHE A 235 12.90 27.57 2.25
C PHE A 235 14.20 28.36 2.37
N SER A 236 14.13 29.66 2.64
CA SER A 236 15.31 30.53 2.82
C SER A 236 16.22 30.14 4.00
N ASN A 237 15.72 29.31 4.91
CA ASN A 237 16.51 28.85 6.07
C ASN A 237 17.36 27.62 5.77
N PHE A 238 17.12 26.96 4.63
CA PHE A 238 17.83 25.75 4.25
C PHE A 238 19.03 26.07 3.36
N LYS A 239 20.07 25.24 3.44
CA LYS A 239 21.32 25.36 2.68
C LYS A 239 21.62 24.15 1.83
N ASN A 240 21.04 22.99 2.16
CA ASN A 240 21.25 21.74 1.47
C ASN A 240 19.96 20.92 1.35
N GLU A 241 20.01 19.93 0.47
CA GLU A 241 18.89 19.04 0.15
C GLU A 241 18.39 18.26 1.37
N CYS A 242 19.30 17.80 2.24
CA CYS A 242 18.96 17.04 3.45
C CYS A 242 18.11 17.86 4.43
N GLN A 243 18.41 19.16 4.60
CA GLN A 243 17.59 20.03 5.46
C GLN A 243 16.18 20.23 4.92
N VAL A 244 16.05 20.37 3.60
CA VAL A 244 14.75 20.46 2.92
C VAL A 244 13.96 19.16 3.11
N GLN A 245 14.60 18.01 2.87
CA GLN A 245 14.00 16.69 3.07
C GLN A 245 13.51 16.52 4.51
N GLY A 246 14.38 16.71 5.48
CA GLY A 246 14.05 16.49 6.90
C GLY A 246 12.91 17.38 7.38
N PHE A 247 12.88 18.66 6.96
CA PHE A 247 11.78 19.55 7.29
C PHE A 247 10.48 19.13 6.60
N LEU A 248 10.51 18.87 5.30
CA LEU A 248 9.34 18.49 4.51
C LEU A 248 8.70 17.20 5.03
N GLU A 249 9.50 16.15 5.21
CA GLU A 249 9.04 14.87 5.73
C GLU A 249 8.51 14.99 7.16
N GLY A 250 9.20 15.76 8.03
CA GLY A 250 8.75 16.04 9.39
C GLY A 250 7.36 16.71 9.41
N GLN A 251 7.14 17.71 8.55
CA GLN A 251 5.84 18.38 8.43
C GLN A 251 4.74 17.43 7.96
N MET A 252 5.03 16.53 7.03
CA MET A 252 4.07 15.54 6.54
C MET A 252 3.78 14.45 7.59
N LEU A 253 4.81 13.90 8.21
CA LEU A 253 4.70 12.80 9.18
C LEU A 253 3.95 13.19 10.46
N MET A 254 3.92 14.46 10.83
CA MET A 254 3.06 14.94 11.91
C MET A 254 1.56 14.73 11.65
N HIS A 255 1.16 14.46 10.41
CA HIS A 255 -0.25 14.40 10.00
C HIS A 255 -0.68 13.05 9.40
N THR A 256 0.23 12.08 9.27
CA THR A 256 -0.08 10.74 8.79
C THR A 256 0.58 9.66 9.66
N PRO A 257 -0.16 8.64 10.09
CA PRO A 257 0.43 7.47 10.75
C PRO A 257 0.94 6.43 9.75
N PHE A 258 0.71 6.61 8.45
CA PHE A 258 1.01 5.61 7.43
C PHE A 258 2.37 5.79 6.77
N GLY A 259 3.08 6.88 7.07
CA GLY A 259 4.40 7.16 6.51
C GLY A 259 4.37 7.81 5.13
N LEU A 260 5.54 7.85 4.52
CA LEU A 260 5.73 8.39 3.18
C LEU A 260 5.23 7.41 2.11
N SER A 261 4.90 7.93 0.93
CA SER A 261 4.54 7.13 -0.25
C SER A 261 5.75 6.38 -0.81
N TYR A 262 6.90 7.05 -0.82
CA TYR A 262 8.19 6.61 -1.32
C TYR A 262 9.29 7.49 -0.68
N PRO A 263 10.57 7.13 -0.80
CA PRO A 263 11.67 8.01 -0.39
C PRO A 263 11.59 9.34 -1.14
N SER A 264 11.53 10.46 -0.39
CA SER A 264 11.43 11.78 -1.02
C SER A 264 12.67 12.08 -1.87
N ILE A 265 12.45 12.73 -3.01
CA ILE A 265 13.49 13.24 -3.89
C ILE A 265 13.58 14.74 -3.66
N VAL A 266 14.74 15.22 -3.26
CA VAL A 266 15.07 16.64 -3.13
C VAL A 266 16.35 16.87 -3.91
N ALA A 267 16.22 17.38 -5.11
CA ALA A 267 17.30 17.44 -6.10
C ALA A 267 17.54 18.85 -6.58
N SER A 268 18.74 19.35 -6.43
CA SER A 268 19.15 20.67 -6.89
C SER A 268 20.11 20.60 -8.08
N GLY A 269 20.10 21.62 -8.94
CA GLY A 269 21.03 21.73 -10.05
C GLY A 269 21.08 20.47 -10.92
N PRO A 270 22.28 19.89 -11.17
CA PRO A 270 22.45 18.67 -11.95
C PRO A 270 21.71 17.45 -11.40
N ASN A 271 21.54 17.33 -10.07
CA ASN A 271 20.85 16.22 -9.44
C ASN A 271 19.39 16.12 -9.91
N ALA A 272 18.76 17.27 -10.23
CA ALA A 272 17.38 17.33 -10.74
C ALA A 272 17.19 16.66 -12.11
N THR A 273 18.24 16.24 -12.78
CA THR A 273 18.18 15.45 -14.02
C THR A 273 18.19 13.94 -13.78
N THR A 274 18.33 13.50 -12.54
CA THR A 274 18.28 12.08 -12.16
C THR A 274 16.89 11.75 -11.61
N LEU A 275 16.16 10.88 -12.31
CA LEU A 275 14.74 10.59 -11.99
C LEU A 275 14.52 10.09 -10.56
N HIS A 276 15.29 9.12 -10.10
CA HIS A 276 15.18 8.56 -8.75
C HIS A 276 16.38 8.96 -7.88
N TYR A 277 16.64 10.27 -7.80
CA TYR A 277 17.67 10.81 -6.92
C TYR A 277 17.19 10.83 -5.46
N THR A 278 17.65 9.90 -4.66
CA THR A 278 17.26 9.74 -3.25
C THR A 278 18.39 10.01 -2.26
N LYS A 279 19.54 10.44 -2.75
CA LYS A 279 20.71 10.75 -1.93
C LYS A 279 20.49 11.97 -1.07
N ASN A 280 19.96 13.06 -1.68
CA ASN A 280 19.52 14.29 -1.02
C ASN A 280 20.60 14.89 -0.09
N ASP A 281 21.87 14.91 -0.51
CA ASP A 281 23.02 15.27 0.36
C ASP A 281 23.85 16.46 -0.13
N ASP A 282 23.51 17.07 -1.26
CA ASP A 282 24.24 18.20 -1.80
C ASP A 282 23.79 19.56 -1.25
N ASP A 283 24.74 20.49 -1.17
CA ASP A 283 24.47 21.91 -0.99
C ASP A 283 23.93 22.50 -2.29
N PHE A 284 23.01 23.47 -2.21
CA PHE A 284 22.46 24.12 -3.40
C PHE A 284 22.80 25.61 -3.48
N SER A 285 22.87 26.13 -4.69
CA SER A 285 23.18 27.53 -4.97
C SER A 285 21.95 28.30 -5.48
N LYS A 286 22.00 29.64 -5.33
CA LYS A 286 20.88 30.52 -5.78
C LYS A 286 20.60 30.47 -7.28
N ASN A 287 21.54 30.04 -8.08
CA ASN A 287 21.39 30.02 -9.55
C ASN A 287 20.74 28.74 -10.06
N GLU A 288 20.49 27.76 -9.17
CA GLU A 288 19.96 26.45 -9.51
C GLU A 288 18.44 26.38 -9.47
N MET A 289 17.92 25.33 -10.10
CA MET A 289 16.55 24.86 -9.92
C MET A 289 16.54 23.81 -8.82
N MET A 290 15.49 23.80 -8.01
CA MET A 290 15.18 22.75 -7.07
C MET A 290 13.99 21.96 -7.59
N LEU A 291 14.13 20.63 -7.73
CA LEU A 291 13.06 19.68 -7.98
C LEU A 291 12.79 18.92 -6.69
N ILE A 292 11.54 18.86 -6.27
CA ILE A 292 11.12 18.07 -5.11
C ILE A 292 9.99 17.17 -5.54
N ASP A 293 10.17 15.85 -5.31
CA ASP A 293 9.18 14.81 -5.56
C ASP A 293 8.91 14.05 -4.26
N PHE A 294 7.67 14.06 -3.81
CA PHE A 294 7.31 13.69 -2.46
C PHE A 294 5.84 13.34 -2.32
N GLY A 295 5.53 12.60 -1.28
CA GLY A 295 4.15 12.28 -0.95
C GLY A 295 4.00 11.45 0.31
N VAL A 296 2.79 11.45 0.87
CA VAL A 296 2.44 10.58 1.99
C VAL A 296 1.46 9.50 1.57
N ARG A 297 1.51 8.41 2.28
CA ARG A 297 0.50 7.37 2.23
C ARG A 297 -0.64 7.69 3.21
N TRP A 298 -1.86 7.44 2.77
CA TRP A 298 -3.04 7.44 3.63
C TRP A 298 -3.86 6.19 3.34
N MET A 299 -3.89 5.24 4.27
CA MET A 299 -4.46 3.91 4.07
C MET A 299 -3.80 3.20 2.88
N THR A 300 -4.59 2.86 1.86
CA THR A 300 -4.15 2.22 0.62
C THR A 300 -3.86 3.19 -0.52
N MET A 301 -3.99 4.51 -0.28
CA MET A 301 -3.78 5.54 -1.29
C MET A 301 -2.48 6.29 -1.02
N HIS A 302 -1.80 6.65 -2.09
CA HIS A 302 -0.54 7.36 -2.08
C HIS A 302 -0.73 8.72 -2.76
N ALA A 303 -0.16 9.78 -2.18
CA ALA A 303 0.09 11.02 -2.88
C ALA A 303 1.44 10.94 -3.58
N ASP A 304 1.52 11.58 -4.73
CA ASP A 304 2.70 11.68 -5.57
C ASP A 304 2.68 13.07 -6.22
N ILE A 305 3.56 13.95 -5.77
CA ILE A 305 3.60 15.36 -6.21
C ILE A 305 5.02 15.78 -6.49
N THR A 306 5.29 16.15 -7.73
CA THR A 306 6.55 16.80 -8.10
C THR A 306 6.36 18.30 -8.29
N ARG A 307 7.27 19.11 -7.77
CA ARG A 307 7.34 20.56 -8.01
C ARG A 307 8.77 21.00 -8.24
N THR A 308 8.93 21.88 -9.21
CA THR A 308 10.23 22.48 -9.58
C THR A 308 10.15 23.98 -9.47
N PHE A 309 11.14 24.61 -8.86
CA PHE A 309 11.21 26.07 -8.69
C PHE A 309 12.67 26.53 -8.59
N PRO A 310 12.95 27.81 -8.92
CA PRO A 310 14.29 28.35 -8.77
C PRO A 310 14.64 28.57 -7.29
N VAL A 311 15.83 28.16 -6.88
CA VAL A 311 16.33 28.33 -5.48
C VAL A 311 16.32 29.80 -5.07
N SER A 312 16.57 30.73 -5.99
CA SER A 312 16.51 32.18 -5.76
C SER A 312 15.09 32.74 -5.53
N GLY A 313 14.04 31.91 -5.76
CA GLY A 313 12.65 32.36 -5.78
C GLY A 313 12.24 33.15 -7.04
N ARG A 314 13.16 33.35 -8.01
CA ARG A 314 12.91 34.06 -9.28
C ARG A 314 13.53 33.30 -10.43
N PHE A 315 12.73 33.04 -11.47
CA PHE A 315 13.21 32.44 -12.70
C PHE A 315 14.13 33.40 -13.47
N ASN A 316 15.27 32.92 -13.91
CA ASN A 316 15.99 33.59 -14.97
C ASN A 316 15.29 33.33 -16.35
N PRO A 317 15.65 34.07 -17.44
CA PRO A 317 14.95 33.93 -18.72
C PRO A 317 14.95 32.49 -19.28
N MET A 318 16.06 31.75 -19.16
CA MET A 318 16.18 30.40 -19.69
C MET A 318 15.35 29.42 -18.85
N GLN A 319 15.46 29.50 -17.52
CA GLN A 319 14.66 28.69 -16.60
C GLN A 319 13.16 28.88 -16.84
N LYS A 320 12.72 30.14 -17.08
CA LYS A 320 11.33 30.46 -17.38
C LYS A 320 10.84 29.80 -18.66
N ILE A 321 11.62 29.88 -19.72
CA ILE A 321 11.29 29.26 -21.03
C ILE A 321 11.08 27.76 -20.86
N LEU A 322 12.05 27.06 -20.24
CA LEU A 322 11.97 25.61 -20.01
C LEU A 322 10.78 25.24 -19.15
N TYR A 323 10.57 25.96 -18.07
CA TYR A 323 9.43 25.71 -17.17
C TYR A 323 8.09 25.88 -17.87
N GLU A 324 7.93 26.93 -18.68
CA GLU A 324 6.69 27.20 -19.41
C GLU A 324 6.40 26.15 -20.49
N ILE A 325 7.43 25.56 -21.12
CA ILE A 325 7.26 24.43 -22.04
C ILE A 325 6.64 23.24 -21.33
N VAL A 326 7.22 22.84 -20.20
CA VAL A 326 6.72 21.70 -19.42
C VAL A 326 5.32 21.98 -18.86
N LEU A 327 5.07 23.19 -18.36
CA LEU A 327 3.77 23.59 -17.84
C LEU A 327 2.68 23.55 -18.94
N LYS A 328 2.99 24.01 -20.15
CA LYS A 328 2.05 23.93 -21.29
C LYS A 328 1.72 22.49 -21.65
N ALA A 329 2.71 21.59 -21.66
CA ALA A 329 2.50 20.17 -21.89
C ALA A 329 1.60 19.55 -20.80
N GLN A 330 1.89 19.82 -19.53
CA GLN A 330 1.07 19.35 -18.41
C GLN A 330 -0.39 19.82 -18.52
N ILE A 331 -0.61 21.12 -18.77
CA ILE A 331 -1.96 21.68 -18.93
C ILE A 331 -2.69 21.03 -20.12
N ALA A 332 -1.99 20.73 -21.22
CA ALA A 332 -2.58 20.05 -22.37
C ALA A 332 -3.03 18.64 -22.01
N VAL A 333 -2.20 17.88 -21.28
CA VAL A 333 -2.57 16.54 -20.78
C VAL A 333 -3.78 16.61 -19.84
N GLU A 334 -3.76 17.51 -18.84
CA GLU A 334 -4.86 17.67 -17.89
C GLU A 334 -6.21 17.98 -18.57
N LYS A 335 -6.20 18.82 -19.60
CA LYS A 335 -7.40 19.17 -20.38
C LYS A 335 -7.94 18.00 -21.22
N ASN A 336 -7.07 17.10 -21.65
CA ASN A 336 -7.42 15.98 -22.51
C ASN A 336 -7.64 14.67 -21.74
N ALA A 337 -7.19 14.58 -20.48
CA ALA A 337 -7.37 13.40 -19.64
C ALA A 337 -8.84 13.21 -19.25
N ARG A 338 -9.52 12.29 -19.92
CA ARG A 338 -10.94 11.96 -19.70
C ARG A 338 -11.18 10.47 -19.93
N ALA A 339 -12.30 9.96 -19.44
CA ALA A 339 -12.66 8.56 -19.66
C ALA A 339 -12.69 8.22 -21.16
N GLY A 340 -12.05 7.12 -21.52
CA GLY A 340 -11.93 6.63 -22.90
C GLY A 340 -10.68 7.06 -23.65
N VAL A 341 -9.90 8.02 -23.14
CA VAL A 341 -8.61 8.43 -23.74
C VAL A 341 -7.51 7.46 -23.27
N THR A 342 -6.68 7.01 -24.20
CA THR A 342 -5.55 6.12 -23.89
C THR A 342 -4.29 6.93 -23.51
N MET A 343 -3.33 6.28 -22.84
CA MET A 343 -2.02 6.90 -22.56
C MET A 343 -1.26 7.28 -23.83
N ASP A 344 -1.40 6.48 -24.90
CA ASP A 344 -0.76 6.78 -26.20
C ASP A 344 -1.32 8.05 -26.83
N GLU A 345 -2.61 8.34 -26.64
CA GLU A 345 -3.23 9.58 -27.10
C GLU A 345 -2.78 10.79 -26.28
N LEU A 346 -2.59 10.62 -24.96
CA LEU A 346 -2.09 11.69 -24.09
C LEU A 346 -0.60 12.00 -24.32
N ASN A 347 0.18 11.04 -24.85
CA ASN A 347 1.60 11.22 -25.14
C ASN A 347 1.89 11.85 -26.52
N LYS A 348 0.88 12.07 -27.32
CA LYS A 348 0.97 12.76 -28.63
C LYS A 348 0.77 14.27 -28.49
#